data_64901571e5048210c05201528644c387
#
_entry.id   64901571e5048210c05201528644c387
#
_cell.length_a   1.000
_cell.length_b   1.000
_cell.length_c   1.000
_cell.angle_alpha   90.00
_cell.angle_beta   90.00
_cell.angle_gamma   90.00
#
_symmetry.space_group_name_H-M   'P 1'
#
loop_
_entity.id
_entity.type
_entity.pdbx_description
1 polymer ?
#
loop_
_entity_poly.entity_id
_entity_poly.type
_entity_poly.pdbx_seq_one_letter_code
_entity_poly.pdbx_strand_id
1 'polypeptide(L)'
;MQTRTYGELIDLIQSLIGAGTMLGDEYLKIANFINRRYSEAYNTSPSWYRYIVSSEERNLFSLVASGATGTNSHANQNYFILGQDSNGFNVYRSDNTHSNDYYIFHYVTSTNKWRLSLVASSNLSVSATNVVTFSSETALANADQTGTASPAEVTTWTNTGSLAGTLSVKAISLLPWAPTDGTNVGEFVRIHRKKAFLNNSAIEYDFFVDANGANVLNVVSTDDSKAFVTYKKRLELFSVAVSDPVVAADFIDGGTVNGAANRALAVPLEFFNYMAHASYADFLRLEGKREEAQVEEAVARGYLNTELEKIDIRSNNNSLNHKFSTYVNRQSR
;
A
#
# COMPACT_ATOMS: atom_id res chain seq x y z
N MET A 1 -18.28 -2.43 -6.52
CA MET A 1 -17.99 -1.35 -7.50
C MET A 1 -18.30 -1.88 -8.88
N GLN A 2 -18.97 -1.08 -9.72
CA GLN A 2 -19.32 -1.49 -11.07
C GLN A 2 -18.08 -1.43 -11.98
N THR A 3 -17.94 -2.44 -12.82
CA THR A 3 -16.90 -2.53 -13.85
C THR A 3 -17.54 -2.92 -15.17
N ARG A 4 -16.93 -2.52 -16.26
CA ARG A 4 -17.14 -3.06 -17.61
C ARG A 4 -15.92 -3.88 -18.00
N THR A 5 -16.01 -4.56 -19.14
CA THR A 5 -14.90 -5.35 -19.64
C THR A 5 -14.06 -4.51 -20.63
N TYR A 6 -12.80 -4.88 -20.74
CA TYR A 6 -11.89 -4.30 -21.74
C TYR A 6 -12.38 -4.59 -23.16
N GLY A 7 -13.01 -5.76 -23.35
CA GLY A 7 -13.64 -6.10 -24.63
C GLY A 7 -14.73 -5.11 -25.01
N GLU A 8 -15.63 -4.75 -24.08
CA GLU A 8 -16.66 -3.72 -24.34
C GLU A 8 -16.06 -2.35 -24.66
N LEU A 9 -14.91 -2.01 -24.06
CA LEU A 9 -14.20 -0.76 -24.36
C LEU A 9 -13.63 -0.76 -25.77
N ILE A 10 -12.99 -1.85 -26.20
CA ILE A 10 -12.47 -2.01 -27.56
C ILE A 10 -13.61 -1.99 -28.57
N ASP A 11 -14.71 -2.70 -28.32
CA ASP A 11 -15.88 -2.74 -29.21
C ASP A 11 -16.50 -1.35 -29.39
N LEU A 12 -16.57 -0.55 -28.31
CA LEU A 12 -17.04 0.83 -28.39
C LEU A 12 -16.09 1.71 -29.24
N ILE A 13 -14.79 1.61 -29.02
CA ILE A 13 -13.79 2.37 -29.82
C ILE A 13 -13.86 1.96 -31.28
N GLN A 14 -13.97 0.67 -31.59
CA GLN A 14 -14.11 0.18 -32.96
C GLN A 14 -15.38 0.69 -33.60
N SER A 15 -16.49 0.76 -32.89
CA SER A 15 -17.75 1.36 -33.37
C SER A 15 -17.60 2.86 -33.67
N LEU A 16 -16.85 3.62 -32.86
CA LEU A 16 -16.58 5.03 -33.12
C LEU A 16 -15.70 5.24 -34.35
N ILE A 17 -14.72 4.37 -34.57
CA ILE A 17 -13.86 4.38 -35.74
C ILE A 17 -14.67 4.06 -37.02
N GLY A 18 -15.76 3.26 -36.89
CA GLY A 18 -16.57 2.81 -38.01
C GLY A 18 -15.88 1.77 -38.92
N ALA A 19 -14.78 1.17 -38.46
CA ALA A 19 -14.04 0.16 -39.19
C ALA A 19 -14.63 -1.23 -38.94
N GLY A 20 -14.83 -2.02 -39.99
CA GLY A 20 -15.31 -3.39 -39.85
C GLY A 20 -14.29 -4.35 -39.20
N THR A 21 -13.02 -4.24 -39.60
CA THR A 21 -11.92 -5.06 -39.05
C THR A 21 -10.65 -4.23 -39.06
N MET A 22 -9.97 -4.18 -37.93
CA MET A 22 -8.67 -3.51 -37.75
C MET A 22 -7.54 -4.54 -37.76
N LEU A 23 -6.34 -4.10 -38.10
CA LEU A 23 -5.13 -4.91 -38.01
C LEU A 23 -4.67 -5.07 -36.55
N GLY A 24 -3.92 -6.12 -36.26
CA GLY A 24 -3.38 -6.36 -34.90
C GLY A 24 -2.58 -5.18 -34.35
N ASP A 25 -1.75 -4.55 -35.19
CA ASP A 25 -0.95 -3.37 -34.82
C ASP A 25 -1.81 -2.13 -34.50
N GLU A 26 -2.96 -1.98 -35.13
CA GLU A 26 -3.88 -0.88 -34.83
C GLU A 26 -4.54 -1.07 -33.46
N TYR A 27 -4.97 -2.30 -33.16
CA TYR A 27 -5.46 -2.65 -31.84
C TYR A 27 -4.40 -2.42 -30.76
N LEU A 28 -3.13 -2.79 -31.01
CA LEU A 28 -2.04 -2.54 -30.05
C LEU A 28 -1.81 -1.03 -29.82
N LYS A 29 -1.90 -0.20 -30.86
CA LYS A 29 -1.85 1.27 -30.71
C LYS A 29 -2.99 1.77 -29.85
N ILE A 30 -4.22 1.29 -30.06
CA ILE A 30 -5.39 1.63 -29.25
C ILE A 30 -5.19 1.20 -27.79
N ALA A 31 -4.65 0.00 -27.54
CA ALA A 31 -4.34 -0.45 -26.19
C ALA A 31 -3.36 0.47 -25.46
N ASN A 32 -2.35 0.98 -26.17
CA ASN A 32 -1.41 1.96 -25.65
C ASN A 32 -2.09 3.33 -25.37
N PHE A 33 -3.01 3.77 -26.24
CA PHE A 33 -3.79 5.00 -26.02
C PHE A 33 -4.69 4.84 -24.78
N ILE A 34 -5.38 3.70 -24.63
CA ILE A 34 -6.21 3.41 -23.47
C ILE A 34 -5.39 3.51 -22.18
N ASN A 35 -4.22 2.87 -22.12
CA ASN A 35 -3.36 2.92 -20.94
C ASN A 35 -2.87 4.33 -20.61
N ARG A 36 -2.51 5.13 -21.63
CA ARG A 36 -2.15 6.53 -21.44
C ARG A 36 -3.31 7.33 -20.88
N ARG A 37 -4.50 7.21 -21.47
CA ARG A 37 -5.71 7.92 -21.04
C ARG A 37 -6.19 7.49 -19.68
N TYR A 38 -6.01 6.21 -19.34
CA TYR A 38 -6.28 5.70 -18.01
C TYR A 38 -5.37 6.36 -16.95
N SER A 39 -4.08 6.47 -17.25
CA SER A 39 -3.13 7.19 -16.38
C SER A 39 -3.49 8.66 -16.22
N GLU A 40 -3.87 9.35 -17.31
CA GLU A 40 -4.34 10.74 -17.27
C GLU A 40 -5.56 10.88 -16.36
N ALA A 41 -6.60 10.07 -16.54
CA ALA A 41 -7.81 10.10 -15.72
C ALA A 41 -7.52 9.83 -14.23
N TYR A 42 -6.68 8.85 -13.94
CA TYR A 42 -6.26 8.55 -12.57
C TYR A 42 -5.59 9.75 -11.88
N ASN A 43 -4.76 10.49 -12.62
CA ASN A 43 -3.99 11.62 -12.08
C ASN A 43 -4.82 12.91 -11.93
N THR A 44 -6.04 13.00 -12.50
CA THR A 44 -6.88 14.21 -12.38
C THR A 44 -7.40 14.45 -10.97
N SER A 45 -7.50 13.42 -10.13
CA SER A 45 -7.94 13.58 -8.74
C SER A 45 -7.24 12.62 -7.79
N PRO A 46 -6.81 13.07 -6.61
CA PRO A 46 -6.32 12.21 -5.56
C PRO A 46 -7.45 11.41 -4.88
N SER A 47 -8.72 11.79 -5.10
CA SER A 47 -9.87 11.32 -4.32
C SER A 47 -10.76 10.29 -5.01
N TRP A 48 -10.26 9.60 -6.04
CA TRP A 48 -11.01 8.52 -6.68
C TRP A 48 -11.32 7.40 -5.70
N TYR A 49 -12.60 7.15 -5.40
CA TYR A 49 -13.05 6.18 -4.38
C TYR A 49 -12.53 4.76 -4.59
N ARG A 50 -12.43 4.35 -5.85
CA ARG A 50 -11.92 3.03 -6.22
C ARG A 50 -10.50 2.80 -5.73
N TYR A 51 -9.73 3.87 -5.69
CA TYR A 51 -8.29 3.82 -5.38
C TYR A 51 -7.99 4.22 -3.94
N ILE A 52 -8.96 4.72 -3.18
CA ILE A 52 -8.73 5.07 -1.78
C ILE A 52 -8.93 3.85 -0.88
N VAL A 53 -7.89 3.51 -0.15
CA VAL A 53 -7.95 2.61 1.01
C VAL A 53 -8.00 3.47 2.26
N SER A 54 -9.05 3.31 3.04
CA SER A 54 -9.25 4.12 4.24
C SER A 54 -8.89 3.34 5.50
N SER A 55 -8.10 3.95 6.36
CA SER A 55 -7.80 3.44 7.71
C SER A 55 -7.29 2.01 7.76
N GLU A 56 -6.38 1.64 6.86
CA GLU A 56 -5.68 0.37 6.93
C GLU A 56 -4.78 0.35 8.17
N GLU A 57 -4.94 -0.66 9.01
CA GLU A 57 -4.12 -0.86 10.20
C GLU A 57 -2.74 -1.38 9.81
N ARG A 58 -1.69 -0.70 10.24
CA ARG A 58 -0.30 -1.10 10.03
C ARG A 58 0.50 -1.02 11.32
N ASN A 59 1.39 -1.99 11.53
CA ASN A 59 2.32 -1.97 12.63
C ASN A 59 3.44 -0.94 12.37
N LEU A 60 3.81 -0.22 13.42
CA LEU A 60 4.98 0.65 13.41
C LEU A 60 6.20 -0.15 13.89
N PHE A 61 7.35 0.08 13.27
CA PHE A 61 8.60 -0.33 13.85
C PHE A 61 8.89 0.51 15.10
N SER A 62 9.10 -0.17 16.19
CA SER A 62 9.31 0.47 17.49
C SER A 62 10.77 0.49 17.92
N LEU A 63 11.58 -0.41 17.38
CA LEU A 63 13.00 -0.53 17.69
C LEU A 63 13.83 -0.76 16.42
N VAL A 64 15.05 -0.27 16.41
CA VAL A 64 16.11 -0.68 15.48
C VAL A 64 17.30 -1.23 16.27
N ALA A 65 17.79 -2.39 15.88
CA ALA A 65 19.02 -2.97 16.40
C ALA A 65 20.14 -2.83 15.36
N SER A 66 21.35 -2.61 15.86
CA SER A 66 22.56 -2.46 15.06
C SER A 66 23.80 -2.94 15.83
N GLY A 67 24.92 -3.12 15.11
CA GLY A 67 26.21 -3.48 15.73
C GLY A 67 26.44 -4.97 15.94
N ALA A 68 25.46 -5.84 15.64
CA ALA A 68 25.68 -7.28 15.59
C ALA A 68 26.58 -7.65 14.41
N THR A 69 27.50 -8.59 14.61
CA THR A 69 28.39 -9.11 13.57
C THR A 69 28.41 -10.65 13.59
N GLY A 70 29.11 -11.25 12.62
CA GLY A 70 29.20 -12.72 12.54
C GLY A 70 27.94 -13.38 12.00
N THR A 71 27.68 -14.61 12.42
CA THR A 71 26.57 -15.44 11.94
C THR A 71 25.19 -14.81 12.19
N ASN A 72 25.04 -14.07 13.29
CA ASN A 72 23.80 -13.40 13.67
C ASN A 72 23.78 -11.90 13.34
N SER A 73 24.55 -11.44 12.34
CA SER A 73 24.50 -10.05 11.83
C SER A 73 23.10 -9.66 11.33
N HIS A 74 22.26 -10.62 10.99
CA HIS A 74 20.84 -10.43 10.63
C HIS A 74 19.96 -9.91 11.79
N ALA A 75 20.48 -9.88 13.02
CA ALA A 75 19.83 -9.16 14.13
C ALA A 75 19.81 -7.63 13.92
N ASN A 76 20.65 -7.09 13.02
CA ASN A 76 20.65 -5.67 12.64
C ASN A 76 19.47 -5.35 11.73
N GLN A 77 18.32 -5.10 12.31
CA GLN A 77 17.11 -4.77 11.55
C GLN A 77 16.10 -4.02 12.42
N ASN A 78 14.96 -3.71 11.82
CA ASN A 78 13.85 -3.09 12.52
C ASN A 78 12.98 -4.15 13.20
N TYR A 79 12.37 -3.77 14.32
CA TYR A 79 11.51 -4.61 15.12
C TYR A 79 10.18 -3.91 15.38
N PHE A 80 9.08 -4.65 15.33
CA PHE A 80 7.77 -4.19 15.71
C PHE A 80 7.22 -4.95 16.93
N ILE A 81 6.29 -4.34 17.63
CA ILE A 81 5.61 -4.98 18.76
C ILE A 81 4.71 -6.10 18.23
N LEU A 82 5.01 -7.34 18.59
CA LEU A 82 4.21 -8.51 18.24
C LEU A 82 3.00 -8.68 19.18
N GLY A 83 3.17 -8.35 20.43
CA GLY A 83 2.20 -8.49 21.50
C GLY A 83 2.87 -8.29 22.85
N GLN A 84 2.27 -8.84 23.90
CA GLN A 84 2.83 -8.80 25.25
C GLN A 84 3.08 -10.22 25.78
N ASP A 85 4.03 -10.36 26.68
CA ASP A 85 4.19 -11.60 27.42
C ASP A 85 3.10 -11.76 28.51
N SER A 86 3.11 -12.85 29.23
CA SER A 86 2.14 -13.12 30.32
C SER A 86 2.22 -12.12 31.47
N ASN A 87 3.28 -11.32 31.56
CA ASN A 87 3.53 -10.32 32.61
C ASN A 87 3.25 -8.89 32.12
N GLY A 88 2.80 -8.73 30.88
CA GLY A 88 2.44 -7.44 30.30
C GLY A 88 3.59 -6.68 29.64
N PHE A 89 4.80 -7.26 29.52
CA PHE A 89 5.91 -6.65 28.80
C PHE A 89 5.74 -6.84 27.31
N ASN A 90 6.03 -5.79 26.53
CA ASN A 90 6.00 -5.87 25.06
C ASN A 90 7.05 -6.86 24.55
N VAL A 91 6.66 -7.66 23.57
CA VAL A 91 7.55 -8.56 22.84
C VAL A 91 7.76 -7.98 21.45
N TYR A 92 9.02 -7.80 21.07
CA TYR A 92 9.39 -7.20 19.78
C TYR A 92 9.95 -8.27 18.85
N ARG A 93 9.41 -8.35 17.66
CA ARG A 93 9.83 -9.30 16.62
C ARG A 93 10.51 -8.58 15.48
N SER A 94 11.57 -9.19 14.95
CA SER A 94 12.22 -8.73 13.73
C SER A 94 11.25 -8.72 12.53
N ASP A 95 11.48 -7.81 11.60
CA ASP A 95 10.69 -7.70 10.37
C ASP A 95 10.91 -8.93 9.49
N ASN A 96 12.16 -9.29 9.26
CA ASN A 96 12.52 -10.42 8.41
C ASN A 96 12.93 -11.66 9.22
N THR A 97 12.65 -12.82 8.65
CA THR A 97 13.16 -14.10 9.14
C THR A 97 14.57 -14.37 8.58
N HIS A 98 15.38 -15.11 9.34
CA HIS A 98 16.60 -15.73 8.85
C HIS A 98 16.50 -17.24 9.06
N SER A 99 16.57 -18.03 8.00
CA SER A 99 16.46 -19.50 8.05
C SER A 99 15.19 -20.00 8.78
N ASN A 100 14.06 -19.32 8.61
CA ASN A 100 12.76 -19.54 9.28
C ASN A 100 12.72 -19.15 10.77
N ASP A 101 13.74 -18.49 11.28
CA ASP A 101 13.79 -18.01 12.66
C ASP A 101 13.59 -16.50 12.72
N TYR A 102 12.95 -16.02 13.79
CA TYR A 102 12.83 -14.61 14.11
C TYR A 102 13.80 -14.22 15.22
N TYR A 103 14.34 -13.00 15.13
CA TYR A 103 15.00 -12.36 16.25
C TYR A 103 13.96 -11.66 17.11
N ILE A 104 13.95 -11.94 18.41
CA ILE A 104 12.91 -11.47 19.32
C ILE A 104 13.55 -10.81 20.54
N PHE A 105 13.16 -9.55 20.84
CA PHE A 105 13.40 -8.96 22.15
C PHE A 105 12.23 -9.25 23.07
N HIS A 106 12.50 -9.81 24.22
CA HIS A 106 11.52 -10.10 25.26
C HIS A 106 12.11 -9.90 26.65
N TYR A 107 11.22 -9.75 27.64
CA TYR A 107 11.63 -9.56 29.02
C TYR A 107 11.67 -10.90 29.77
N VAL A 108 12.78 -11.18 30.45
CA VAL A 108 12.96 -12.40 31.25
C VAL A 108 12.75 -12.07 32.72
N THR A 109 11.58 -12.37 33.25
CA THR A 109 11.18 -12.02 34.62
C THR A 109 12.05 -12.65 35.69
N SER A 110 12.57 -13.87 35.49
CA SER A 110 13.45 -14.56 36.43
C SER A 110 14.78 -13.83 36.65
N THR A 111 15.26 -13.09 35.63
CA THR A 111 16.51 -12.31 35.71
C THR A 111 16.27 -10.82 35.79
N ASN A 112 15.02 -10.38 35.60
CA ASN A 112 14.60 -8.98 35.54
C ASN A 112 15.35 -8.19 34.43
N LYS A 113 15.56 -8.82 33.26
CA LYS A 113 16.37 -8.28 32.16
C LYS A 113 15.74 -8.52 30.81
N TRP A 114 16.00 -7.61 29.87
CA TRP A 114 15.72 -7.82 28.47
C TRP A 114 16.69 -8.85 27.86
N ARG A 115 16.18 -9.61 26.91
CA ARG A 115 16.94 -10.60 26.14
C ARG A 115 16.63 -10.49 24.68
N LEU A 116 17.66 -10.60 23.83
CA LEU A 116 17.53 -10.92 22.42
C LEU A 116 17.68 -12.42 22.24
N SER A 117 16.69 -13.03 21.62
CA SER A 117 16.66 -14.48 21.37
C SER A 117 16.37 -14.77 19.90
N LEU A 118 16.84 -15.92 19.42
CA LEU A 118 16.45 -16.51 18.15
C LEU A 118 15.35 -17.54 18.43
N VAL A 119 14.19 -17.40 17.75
CA VAL A 119 13.01 -18.24 17.94
C VAL A 119 12.52 -18.72 16.60
N ALA A 120 12.44 -20.04 16.44
CA ALA A 120 11.87 -20.63 15.22
C ALA A 120 10.40 -20.20 15.05
N SER A 121 9.99 -19.94 13.82
CA SER A 121 8.62 -19.51 13.53
C SER A 121 7.57 -20.51 14.01
N SER A 122 7.88 -21.81 14.00
CA SER A 122 7.05 -22.88 14.52
C SER A 122 6.90 -22.88 16.04
N ASN A 123 7.84 -22.27 16.77
CA ASN A 123 7.86 -22.20 18.23
C ASN A 123 7.19 -20.91 18.76
N LEU A 124 6.83 -19.98 17.89
CA LEU A 124 6.21 -18.71 18.22
C LEU A 124 4.69 -18.81 18.11
N SER A 125 3.98 -18.45 19.16
CA SER A 125 2.52 -18.40 19.17
C SER A 125 2.02 -17.07 19.73
N VAL A 126 0.97 -16.54 19.12
CA VAL A 126 0.27 -15.33 19.57
C VAL A 126 -1.19 -15.67 19.78
N SER A 127 -1.68 -15.47 20.99
CA SER A 127 -3.08 -15.75 21.33
C SER A 127 -4.03 -14.68 20.76
N ALA A 128 -5.33 -14.97 20.78
CA ALA A 128 -6.36 -14.00 20.41
C ALA A 128 -6.37 -12.72 21.28
N THR A 129 -5.77 -12.79 22.46
CA THR A 129 -5.60 -11.66 23.40
C THR A 129 -4.22 -10.98 23.27
N ASN A 130 -3.50 -11.23 22.18
CA ASN A 130 -2.14 -10.72 21.92
C ASN A 130 -1.08 -11.14 22.96
N VAL A 131 -1.28 -12.23 23.68
CA VAL A 131 -0.25 -12.81 24.55
C VAL A 131 0.68 -13.66 23.70
N VAL A 132 1.98 -13.34 23.76
CA VAL A 132 3.05 -14.00 23.02
C VAL A 132 3.68 -15.07 23.90
N THR A 133 3.83 -16.27 23.36
CA THR A 133 4.53 -17.38 24.00
C THR A 133 5.48 -18.07 23.02
N PHE A 134 6.57 -18.60 23.52
CA PHE A 134 7.48 -19.43 22.74
C PHE A 134 7.83 -20.71 23.50
N SER A 135 7.81 -21.83 22.77
CA SER A 135 8.10 -23.16 23.35
C SER A 135 9.60 -23.45 23.48
N SER A 136 10.41 -22.77 22.69
CA SER A 136 11.88 -22.87 22.72
C SER A 136 12.51 -21.60 22.14
N GLU A 137 13.67 -21.22 22.71
CA GLU A 137 14.45 -20.06 22.26
C GLU A 137 15.94 -20.32 22.40
N THR A 138 16.74 -19.62 21.59
CA THR A 138 18.20 -19.56 21.73
C THR A 138 18.60 -18.15 22.11
N ALA A 139 19.10 -17.94 23.34
CA ALA A 139 19.55 -16.63 23.78
C ALA A 139 20.78 -16.17 23.01
N LEU A 140 20.77 -14.93 22.52
CA LEU A 140 21.87 -14.29 21.77
C LEU A 140 22.54 -13.17 22.55
N ALA A 141 21.79 -12.36 23.27
CA ALA A 141 22.30 -11.31 24.14
C ALA A 141 21.37 -11.05 25.32
N ASN A 142 21.93 -10.70 26.46
CA ASN A 142 21.19 -10.24 27.64
C ASN A 142 21.55 -8.79 27.95
N ALA A 143 20.56 -8.02 28.40
CA ALA A 143 20.81 -6.69 28.94
C ALA A 143 21.65 -6.78 30.19
N ASP A 144 22.62 -5.88 30.37
CA ASP A 144 23.41 -5.83 31.62
C ASP A 144 22.63 -5.13 32.72
N GLN A 145 21.69 -4.28 32.36
CA GLN A 145 20.84 -3.54 33.29
C GLN A 145 19.54 -4.28 33.56
N THR A 146 19.05 -4.14 34.79
CA THR A 146 17.76 -4.67 35.23
C THR A 146 16.70 -3.58 35.31
N GLY A 147 15.43 -3.96 35.16
CA GLY A 147 14.29 -3.07 35.45
C GLY A 147 14.06 -1.95 34.43
N THR A 148 14.69 -2.00 33.25
CA THR A 148 14.39 -1.04 32.17
C THR A 148 13.04 -1.34 31.54
N ALA A 149 12.28 -0.30 31.18
CA ALA A 149 10.92 -0.46 30.60
C ALA A 149 10.96 -0.94 29.14
N SER A 150 12.07 -0.70 28.43
CA SER A 150 12.22 -1.00 27.00
C SER A 150 13.64 -1.48 26.68
N PRO A 151 13.83 -2.33 25.63
CA PRO A 151 15.16 -2.67 25.14
C PRO A 151 15.99 -1.45 24.69
N ALA A 152 15.33 -0.36 24.28
CA ALA A 152 16.01 0.86 23.84
C ALA A 152 16.67 1.66 24.98
N GLU A 153 16.27 1.41 26.23
CA GLU A 153 16.86 2.03 27.43
C GLU A 153 18.11 1.29 27.91
N VAL A 154 18.36 0.10 27.36
CA VAL A 154 19.53 -0.71 27.71
C VAL A 154 20.77 -0.11 27.07
N THR A 155 21.71 0.32 27.89
CA THR A 155 22.97 0.94 27.42
C THR A 155 24.02 -0.07 27.01
N THR A 156 24.03 -1.23 27.65
CA THR A 156 25.02 -2.32 27.42
C THR A 156 24.35 -3.68 27.29
N TRP A 157 24.81 -4.46 26.34
CA TRP A 157 24.35 -5.81 26.06
C TRP A 157 25.52 -6.80 26.17
N THR A 158 25.37 -7.83 26.97
CA THR A 158 26.32 -8.95 27.04
C THR A 158 25.88 -10.03 26.06
N ASN A 159 26.71 -10.27 25.05
CA ASN A 159 26.48 -11.31 24.05
C ASN A 159 26.58 -12.69 24.69
N THR A 160 25.68 -13.57 24.27
CA THR A 160 25.68 -14.99 24.64
C THR A 160 25.62 -15.83 23.37
N GLY A 161 26.28 -16.97 23.38
CA GLY A 161 26.25 -17.86 22.23
C GLY A 161 26.96 -17.30 20.98
N SER A 162 26.28 -17.27 19.86
CA SER A 162 26.85 -16.98 18.53
C SER A 162 26.72 -15.52 18.08
N LEU A 163 26.22 -14.61 18.92
CA LEU A 163 26.20 -13.19 18.60
C LEU A 163 27.60 -12.60 18.84
N ALA A 164 28.09 -11.86 17.85
CA ALA A 164 29.33 -11.10 17.94
C ALA A 164 29.04 -9.60 17.72
N GLY A 165 30.02 -8.74 18.03
CA GLY A 165 29.88 -7.28 17.93
C GLY A 165 29.24 -6.65 19.16
N THR A 166 29.02 -5.34 19.10
CA THR A 166 28.40 -4.56 20.20
C THR A 166 26.98 -4.22 19.81
N LEU A 167 26.01 -4.92 20.37
CA LEU A 167 24.59 -4.68 20.10
C LEU A 167 24.18 -3.30 20.64
N SER A 168 23.51 -2.52 19.81
CA SER A 168 22.89 -1.24 20.17
C SER A 168 21.45 -1.27 19.71
N VAL A 169 20.54 -0.89 20.61
CA VAL A 169 19.09 -0.84 20.34
C VAL A 169 18.61 0.58 20.57
N LYS A 170 17.83 1.11 19.61
CA LYS A 170 17.26 2.46 19.69
C LYS A 170 15.75 2.39 19.49
N ALA A 171 15.02 3.25 20.20
CA ALA A 171 13.61 3.48 19.92
C ALA A 171 13.47 4.22 18.59
N ILE A 172 12.51 3.80 17.79
CA ILE A 172 12.12 4.44 16.53
C ILE A 172 10.60 4.43 16.42
N SER A 173 10.08 5.25 15.51
CA SER A 173 8.67 5.23 15.15
C SER A 173 8.57 5.32 13.63
N LEU A 174 8.75 4.18 12.97
CA LEU A 174 8.78 4.10 11.52
C LEU A 174 7.62 3.24 11.01
N LEU A 175 6.90 3.77 10.03
CA LEU A 175 5.96 2.99 9.25
C LEU A 175 6.70 2.40 8.04
N PRO A 176 6.91 1.07 8.00
CA PRO A 176 7.58 0.46 6.87
C PRO A 176 6.69 0.56 5.64
N TRP A 177 7.31 0.89 4.55
CA TRP A 177 6.67 1.01 3.28
C TRP A 177 7.48 0.30 2.20
N ALA A 178 7.35 -1.00 2.10
CA ALA A 178 7.96 -1.75 1.02
C ALA A 178 7.06 -1.68 -0.24
N PRO A 179 7.60 -1.37 -1.42
CA PRO A 179 6.86 -1.48 -2.68
C PRO A 179 6.34 -2.89 -2.94
N THR A 180 6.86 -3.88 -2.22
CA THR A 180 6.63 -5.31 -2.40
C THR A 180 5.60 -5.92 -1.45
N ASP A 181 5.06 -5.18 -0.47
CA ASP A 181 4.16 -5.77 0.53
C ASP A 181 2.69 -5.91 0.08
N GLY A 182 2.49 -6.06 -1.23
CA GLY A 182 1.19 -6.39 -1.84
C GLY A 182 0.17 -5.25 -1.86
N THR A 183 0.49 -4.14 -1.24
CA THR A 183 -0.32 -2.95 -1.26
C THR A 183 0.30 -1.95 -2.23
N ASN A 184 -0.11 -1.98 -3.48
CA ASN A 184 0.31 -1.04 -4.52
C ASN A 184 -0.06 0.40 -4.16
N VAL A 185 0.69 1.02 -3.27
CA VAL A 185 0.43 2.39 -2.87
C VAL A 185 1.02 3.38 -3.86
N GLY A 186 0.20 4.29 -4.30
CA GLY A 186 0.61 5.40 -5.14
C GLY A 186 0.93 6.65 -4.32
N GLU A 187 0.08 6.98 -3.36
CA GLU A 187 0.18 8.22 -2.61
C GLU A 187 -0.45 8.11 -1.22
N PHE A 188 0.21 8.67 -0.21
CA PHE A 188 -0.35 8.80 1.13
C PHE A 188 -1.29 10.00 1.21
N VAL A 189 -2.45 9.77 1.83
CA VAL A 189 -3.44 10.82 2.04
C VAL A 189 -3.41 11.29 3.49
N ARG A 190 -3.47 10.36 4.44
CA ARG A 190 -3.48 10.68 5.89
C ARG A 190 -3.03 9.50 6.73
N ILE A 191 -2.47 9.80 7.90
CA ILE A 191 -2.13 8.81 8.93
C ILE A 191 -2.81 9.22 10.23
N HIS A 192 -3.43 8.28 10.92
CA HIS A 192 -4.15 8.48 12.17
C HIS A 192 -3.71 7.46 13.24
N ARG A 193 -3.84 7.82 14.52
CA ARG A 193 -3.58 6.91 15.65
C ARG A 193 -4.65 5.84 15.84
N LYS A 194 -5.89 6.16 15.43
CA LYS A 194 -7.05 5.27 15.51
C LYS A 194 -7.77 5.27 14.17
N LYS A 195 -8.75 4.40 13.98
CA LYS A 195 -9.57 4.38 12.77
C LYS A 195 -10.23 5.73 12.52
N ALA A 196 -10.21 6.20 11.28
CA ALA A 196 -10.64 7.57 10.92
C ALA A 196 -12.06 7.94 11.42
N PHE A 197 -12.98 6.97 11.50
CA PHE A 197 -14.35 7.19 11.98
C PHE A 197 -14.46 7.41 13.51
N LEU A 198 -13.36 7.23 14.27
CA LEU A 198 -13.33 7.44 15.72
C LEU A 198 -12.92 8.86 16.12
N ASN A 199 -13.00 9.80 15.20
CA ASN A 199 -12.75 11.23 15.41
C ASN A 199 -11.35 11.57 15.97
N ASN A 200 -10.31 11.21 15.22
CA ASN A 200 -8.92 11.38 15.63
C ASN A 200 -8.20 12.49 14.89
N SER A 201 -7.24 13.09 15.58
CA SER A 201 -6.22 13.93 14.97
C SER A 201 -5.32 13.11 14.04
N ALA A 202 -4.96 13.69 12.91
CA ALA A 202 -3.91 13.15 12.06
C ALA A 202 -2.58 13.15 12.83
N ILE A 203 -1.73 12.18 12.52
CA ILE A 203 -0.36 12.12 13.02
C ILE A 203 0.52 12.87 12.03
N GLU A 204 1.45 13.68 12.52
CA GLU A 204 2.49 14.26 11.69
C GLU A 204 3.47 13.17 11.24
N TYR A 205 3.90 13.25 10.00
CA TYR A 205 4.85 12.29 9.43
C TYR A 205 5.78 12.97 8.44
N ASP A 206 7.01 12.45 8.39
CA ASP A 206 8.01 12.81 7.38
C ASP A 206 8.22 11.63 6.44
N PHE A 207 8.27 11.91 5.15
CA PHE A 207 8.53 10.92 4.12
C PHE A 207 9.99 10.96 3.70
N PHE A 208 10.66 9.82 3.70
CA PHE A 208 12.02 9.70 3.18
C PHE A 208 12.27 8.34 2.52
N VAL A 209 13.32 8.27 1.74
CA VAL A 209 13.81 7.04 1.13
C VAL A 209 15.03 6.60 1.92
N ASP A 210 15.04 5.35 2.38
CA ASP A 210 16.18 4.81 3.10
C ASP A 210 17.37 4.52 2.17
N ALA A 211 18.51 4.12 2.75
CA ALA A 211 19.72 3.80 2.00
C ALA A 211 19.57 2.62 1.01
N ASN A 212 18.53 1.80 1.17
CA ASN A 212 18.21 0.66 0.30
C ASN A 212 17.16 1.02 -0.78
N GLY A 213 16.73 2.28 -0.84
CA GLY A 213 15.71 2.73 -1.77
C GLY A 213 14.27 2.41 -1.34
N ALA A 214 14.08 1.92 -0.12
CA ALA A 214 12.75 1.68 0.42
C ALA A 214 12.14 2.99 0.92
N ASN A 215 10.87 3.20 0.62
CA ASN A 215 10.12 4.34 1.14
C ASN A 215 9.78 4.11 2.62
N VAL A 216 10.08 5.07 3.47
CA VAL A 216 9.83 5.01 4.90
C VAL A 216 9.13 6.27 5.35
N LEU A 217 8.11 6.11 6.19
CA LEU A 217 7.44 7.20 6.86
C LEU A 217 7.90 7.24 8.32
N ASN A 218 8.55 8.33 8.69
CA ASN A 218 8.81 8.63 10.10
C ASN A 218 7.55 9.24 10.70
N VAL A 219 6.96 8.55 11.65
CA VAL A 219 5.75 9.00 12.35
C VAL A 219 6.16 9.63 13.67
N VAL A 220 5.83 10.90 13.85
CA VAL A 220 6.17 11.66 15.06
C VAL A 220 5.25 11.24 16.22
N SER A 221 5.37 9.99 16.68
CA SER A 221 4.66 9.52 17.87
C SER A 221 5.32 8.24 18.39
N THR A 222 5.92 8.34 19.55
CA THR A 222 6.72 7.27 20.15
C THR A 222 5.89 6.22 20.91
N ASP A 223 4.62 6.50 21.21
CA ASP A 223 3.82 5.67 22.11
C ASP A 223 2.88 4.69 21.39
N ASP A 224 2.76 4.79 20.07
CA ASP A 224 1.84 3.98 19.30
C ASP A 224 2.56 2.79 18.65
N SER A 225 2.03 1.60 18.86
CA SER A 225 2.51 0.38 18.15
C SER A 225 1.90 0.22 16.75
N LYS A 226 0.83 0.96 16.46
CA LYS A 226 0.05 0.86 15.25
C LYS A 226 -0.33 2.22 14.70
N ALA A 227 -0.40 2.33 13.38
CA ALA A 227 -0.95 3.47 12.67
C ALA A 227 -2.08 3.04 11.74
N PHE A 228 -3.03 3.94 11.48
CA PHE A 228 -4.11 3.74 10.54
C PHE A 228 -3.89 4.65 9.34
N VAL A 229 -3.56 4.04 8.21
CA VAL A 229 -3.12 4.73 7.01
C VAL A 229 -4.25 4.82 6.01
N THR A 230 -4.49 6.02 5.49
CA THR A 230 -5.34 6.25 4.33
C THR A 230 -4.45 6.61 3.16
N TYR A 231 -4.59 5.88 2.08
CA TYR A 231 -3.74 6.06 0.90
C TYR A 231 -4.49 5.81 -0.41
N LYS A 232 -3.95 6.34 -1.49
CA LYS A 232 -4.37 6.06 -2.86
C LYS A 232 -3.56 4.89 -3.38
N LYS A 233 -4.23 3.84 -3.88
CA LYS A 233 -3.58 2.70 -4.52
C LYS A 233 -2.86 3.15 -5.78
N ARG A 234 -1.72 2.54 -6.06
CA ARG A 234 -1.02 2.73 -7.33
C ARG A 234 -1.91 2.28 -8.48
N LEU A 235 -1.84 3.00 -9.58
CA LEU A 235 -2.52 2.60 -10.81
C LEU A 235 -1.83 1.37 -11.41
N GLU A 236 -2.60 0.33 -11.64
CA GLU A 236 -2.19 -0.82 -12.44
C GLU A 236 -2.73 -0.62 -13.86
N LEU A 237 -1.84 -0.49 -14.82
CA LEU A 237 -2.20 -0.40 -16.22
C LEU A 237 -2.70 -1.76 -16.73
N PHE A 238 -3.51 -1.73 -17.78
CA PHE A 238 -3.96 -2.96 -18.42
C PHE A 238 -2.77 -3.67 -19.06
N SER A 239 -2.47 -4.86 -18.56
CA SER A 239 -1.46 -5.75 -19.15
C SER A 239 -2.12 -6.60 -20.22
N VAL A 240 -2.03 -6.13 -21.47
CA VAL A 240 -2.58 -6.82 -22.63
C VAL A 240 -1.57 -7.81 -23.15
N ALA A 241 -1.92 -9.09 -23.14
CA ALA A 241 -1.10 -10.16 -23.72
C ALA A 241 -1.30 -10.20 -25.25
N VAL A 242 -0.20 -10.24 -25.98
CA VAL A 242 -0.24 -10.28 -27.45
C VAL A 242 0.62 -11.42 -27.99
N SER A 243 0.23 -11.93 -29.14
CA SER A 243 0.99 -12.92 -29.89
C SER A 243 2.20 -12.29 -30.59
N ASP A 244 3.14 -13.08 -31.02
CA ASP A 244 4.23 -12.63 -31.89
C ASP A 244 4.18 -13.45 -33.22
N PRO A 245 3.84 -12.83 -34.34
CA PRO A 245 3.41 -11.43 -34.54
C PRO A 245 2.02 -11.13 -33.94
N VAL A 246 1.77 -9.84 -33.64
CA VAL A 246 0.50 -9.38 -33.10
C VAL A 246 -0.63 -9.59 -34.10
N VAL A 247 -1.71 -10.20 -33.66
CA VAL A 247 -2.88 -10.47 -34.50
C VAL A 247 -4.15 -9.84 -33.93
N ALA A 248 -5.08 -9.48 -34.79
CA ALA A 248 -6.38 -8.92 -34.38
C ALA A 248 -7.13 -9.84 -33.41
N ALA A 249 -6.96 -11.16 -33.56
CA ALA A 249 -7.58 -12.19 -32.72
C ALA A 249 -7.19 -12.08 -31.22
N ASP A 250 -6.11 -11.36 -30.86
CA ASP A 250 -5.74 -11.08 -29.49
C ASP A 250 -6.65 -10.03 -28.80
N PHE A 251 -7.54 -9.38 -29.55
CA PHE A 251 -8.39 -8.28 -29.07
C PHE A 251 -9.88 -8.52 -29.33
N ILE A 252 -10.23 -9.38 -30.28
CA ILE A 252 -11.63 -9.64 -30.69
C ILE A 252 -12.19 -10.89 -30.02
N ASP A 253 -13.51 -11.01 -29.98
CA ASP A 253 -14.21 -12.18 -29.45
C ASP A 253 -14.05 -13.40 -30.36
N GLY A 254 -13.96 -14.58 -29.75
CA GLY A 254 -13.76 -15.85 -30.50
C GLY A 254 -12.36 -16.02 -31.09
N GLY A 255 -11.40 -15.16 -30.69
CA GLY A 255 -10.01 -15.19 -31.15
C GLY A 255 -9.12 -16.19 -30.41
N THR A 256 -7.93 -15.76 -30.03
CA THR A 256 -6.94 -16.56 -29.30
C THR A 256 -7.27 -16.64 -27.79
N VAL A 257 -6.49 -17.48 -27.08
CA VAL A 257 -6.50 -17.51 -25.59
C VAL A 257 -6.19 -16.11 -25.03
N ASN A 258 -5.26 -15.38 -25.66
CA ASN A 258 -4.96 -13.98 -25.31
C ASN A 258 -6.18 -13.08 -25.48
N GLY A 259 -6.93 -13.23 -26.57
CA GLY A 259 -8.14 -12.45 -26.84
C GLY A 259 -9.17 -12.61 -25.74
N ALA A 260 -9.45 -13.83 -25.32
CA ALA A 260 -10.39 -14.09 -24.22
C ALA A 260 -9.90 -13.49 -22.90
N ALA A 261 -8.61 -13.60 -22.57
CA ALA A 261 -8.02 -13.05 -21.34
C ALA A 261 -8.02 -11.51 -21.36
N ASN A 262 -7.61 -10.87 -22.46
CA ASN A 262 -7.57 -9.43 -22.61
C ASN A 262 -8.97 -8.82 -22.49
N ARG A 263 -9.95 -9.39 -23.17
CA ARG A 263 -11.34 -8.89 -23.16
C ARG A 263 -12.01 -8.99 -21.80
N ALA A 264 -11.56 -9.95 -20.94
CA ALA A 264 -12.06 -10.15 -19.59
C ALA A 264 -11.50 -9.14 -18.56
N LEU A 265 -10.46 -8.35 -18.90
CA LEU A 265 -9.89 -7.36 -17.98
C LEU A 265 -10.95 -6.37 -17.52
N ALA A 266 -10.96 -6.08 -16.22
CA ALA A 266 -11.95 -5.20 -15.60
C ALA A 266 -11.59 -3.73 -15.78
N VAL A 267 -12.47 -2.97 -16.43
CA VAL A 267 -12.34 -1.53 -16.66
C VAL A 267 -13.20 -0.76 -15.67
N PRO A 268 -12.65 0.23 -14.94
CA PRO A 268 -13.43 1.10 -14.08
C PRO A 268 -14.54 1.83 -14.83
N LEU A 269 -15.80 1.72 -14.34
CA LEU A 269 -16.94 2.34 -15.01
C LEU A 269 -16.81 3.87 -15.09
N GLU A 270 -16.24 4.47 -14.04
CA GLU A 270 -16.00 5.91 -13.94
C GLU A 270 -15.10 6.49 -15.04
N PHE A 271 -14.22 5.66 -15.61
CA PHE A 271 -13.30 6.07 -16.67
C PHE A 271 -13.66 5.52 -18.04
N PHE A 272 -14.63 4.63 -18.12
CA PHE A 272 -14.94 3.87 -19.32
C PHE A 272 -15.20 4.78 -20.54
N ASN A 273 -16.18 5.68 -20.43
CA ASN A 273 -16.53 6.58 -21.53
C ASN A 273 -15.42 7.59 -21.85
N TYR A 274 -14.74 8.11 -20.82
CA TYR A 274 -13.58 8.97 -21.01
C TYR A 274 -12.50 8.27 -21.83
N MET A 275 -12.11 7.06 -21.44
CA MET A 275 -11.08 6.31 -22.16
C MET A 275 -11.48 5.98 -23.59
N ALA A 276 -12.75 5.63 -23.83
CA ALA A 276 -13.23 5.34 -25.17
C ALA A 276 -13.06 6.54 -26.11
N HIS A 277 -13.66 7.69 -25.77
CA HIS A 277 -13.63 8.89 -26.61
C HIS A 277 -12.24 9.51 -26.69
N ALA A 278 -11.47 9.52 -25.59
CA ALA A 278 -10.12 10.05 -25.59
C ALA A 278 -9.14 9.19 -26.42
N SER A 279 -9.26 7.86 -26.37
CA SER A 279 -8.45 6.96 -27.21
C SER A 279 -8.85 7.06 -28.68
N TYR A 280 -10.13 7.26 -28.98
CA TYR A 280 -10.60 7.55 -30.34
C TYR A 280 -10.06 8.88 -30.84
N ALA A 281 -10.04 9.94 -30.02
CA ALA A 281 -9.42 11.20 -30.38
C ALA A 281 -7.93 11.05 -30.70
N ASP A 282 -7.20 10.20 -29.97
CA ASP A 282 -5.81 9.90 -30.27
C ASP A 282 -5.62 9.15 -31.59
N PHE A 283 -6.54 8.23 -31.90
CA PHE A 283 -6.57 7.53 -33.17
C PHE A 283 -6.81 8.50 -34.34
N LEU A 284 -7.79 9.42 -34.24
CA LEU A 284 -8.03 10.46 -35.20
C LEU A 284 -6.81 11.38 -35.44
N ARG A 285 -6.07 11.71 -34.38
CA ARG A 285 -4.80 12.45 -34.49
C ARG A 285 -3.76 11.69 -35.29
N LEU A 286 -3.68 10.38 -35.09
CA LEU A 286 -2.78 9.51 -35.84
C LEU A 286 -3.13 9.52 -37.35
N GLU A 287 -4.42 9.55 -37.67
CA GLU A 287 -4.92 9.67 -39.06
C GLU A 287 -4.81 11.08 -39.65
N GLY A 288 -4.39 12.07 -38.87
CA GLY A 288 -4.29 13.48 -39.34
C GLY A 288 -5.59 14.28 -39.24
N LYS A 289 -6.67 13.72 -38.70
CA LYS A 289 -8.01 14.34 -38.53
C LYS A 289 -8.06 15.19 -37.28
N ARG A 290 -7.33 16.31 -37.26
CA ARG A 290 -7.12 17.12 -36.06
C ARG A 290 -8.37 17.80 -35.52
N GLU A 291 -9.25 18.28 -36.39
CA GLU A 291 -10.49 18.98 -35.99
C GLU A 291 -11.47 18.00 -35.35
N GLU A 292 -11.69 16.85 -35.96
CA GLU A 292 -12.52 15.78 -35.37
C GLU A 292 -11.99 15.29 -34.03
N ALA A 293 -10.66 15.13 -33.92
CA ALA A 293 -9.99 14.75 -32.66
C ALA A 293 -10.21 15.78 -31.56
N GLN A 294 -10.28 17.08 -31.86
CA GLN A 294 -10.56 18.10 -30.83
C GLN A 294 -12.00 18.03 -30.33
N VAL A 295 -12.95 17.72 -31.20
CA VAL A 295 -14.36 17.52 -30.80
C VAL A 295 -14.48 16.32 -29.86
N GLU A 296 -13.88 15.20 -30.24
CA GLU A 296 -13.91 13.98 -29.42
C GLU A 296 -13.17 14.15 -28.09
N GLU A 297 -12.07 14.89 -28.06
CA GLU A 297 -11.37 15.23 -26.81
C GLU A 297 -12.27 16.08 -25.88
N ALA A 298 -13.05 17.00 -26.41
CA ALA A 298 -13.99 17.79 -25.62
C ALA A 298 -15.12 16.92 -25.04
N VAL A 299 -15.63 15.96 -25.82
CA VAL A 299 -16.61 14.97 -25.35
C VAL A 299 -16.03 14.12 -24.23
N ALA A 300 -14.81 13.59 -24.42
CA ALA A 300 -14.11 12.82 -23.42
C ALA A 300 -13.95 13.58 -22.10
N ARG A 301 -13.49 14.83 -22.16
CA ARG A 301 -13.36 15.70 -20.97
C ARG A 301 -14.69 15.95 -20.28
N GLY A 302 -15.78 16.08 -21.04
CA GLY A 302 -17.14 16.19 -20.48
C GLY A 302 -17.49 14.99 -19.59
N TYR A 303 -17.22 13.77 -20.04
CA TYR A 303 -17.42 12.56 -19.24
C TYR A 303 -16.57 12.55 -17.97
N LEU A 304 -15.27 12.89 -18.08
CA LEU A 304 -14.38 12.93 -16.93
C LEU A 304 -14.81 13.97 -15.88
N ASN A 305 -15.20 15.18 -16.35
CA ASN A 305 -15.68 16.24 -15.47
C ASN A 305 -16.96 15.85 -14.74
N THR A 306 -17.88 15.15 -15.39
CA THR A 306 -19.09 14.62 -14.75
C THR A 306 -18.76 13.68 -13.59
N GLU A 307 -17.73 12.83 -13.73
CA GLU A 307 -17.31 11.94 -12.65
C GLU A 307 -16.58 12.71 -11.53
N LEU A 308 -15.78 13.72 -11.86
CA LEU A 308 -15.14 14.61 -10.87
C LEU A 308 -16.15 15.40 -10.04
N GLU A 309 -17.20 15.94 -10.67
CA GLU A 309 -18.29 16.62 -9.97
C GLU A 309 -19.00 15.72 -8.95
N LYS A 310 -19.18 14.43 -9.25
CA LYS A 310 -19.73 13.45 -8.29
C LYS A 310 -18.85 13.29 -7.05
N ILE A 311 -17.53 13.37 -7.21
CA ILE A 311 -16.58 13.30 -6.08
C ILE A 311 -16.73 14.56 -5.21
N ASP A 312 -16.75 15.74 -5.83
CA ASP A 312 -16.82 17.02 -5.14
C ASP A 312 -18.14 17.17 -4.35
N ILE A 313 -19.27 16.78 -4.94
CA ILE A 313 -20.57 16.78 -4.27
C ILE A 313 -20.55 15.87 -3.02
N ARG A 314 -19.96 14.68 -3.10
CA ARG A 314 -19.86 13.75 -1.96
C ARG A 314 -18.92 14.29 -0.88
N SER A 315 -17.80 14.88 -1.25
CA SER A 315 -16.87 15.53 -0.33
C SER A 315 -17.52 16.69 0.41
N ASN A 316 -18.25 17.54 -0.29
CA ASN A 316 -18.97 18.68 0.28
C ASN A 316 -20.12 18.26 1.21
N ASN A 317 -20.88 17.21 0.86
CA ASN A 317 -21.94 16.68 1.72
C ASN A 317 -21.39 16.14 3.05
N ASN A 318 -20.23 15.47 3.04
CA ASN A 318 -19.59 15.03 4.27
C ASN A 318 -19.16 16.22 5.15
N SER A 319 -18.67 17.30 4.56
CA SER A 319 -18.27 18.50 5.29
C SER A 319 -19.48 19.26 5.87
N LEU A 320 -20.59 19.28 5.17
CA LEU A 320 -21.85 19.87 5.63
C LEU A 320 -22.44 19.10 6.82
N ASN A 321 -22.47 17.78 6.74
CA ASN A 321 -22.95 16.93 7.85
C ASN A 321 -22.11 17.12 9.12
N HIS A 322 -20.80 17.29 9.01
CA HIS A 322 -19.92 17.60 10.14
C HIS A 322 -20.22 18.98 10.75
N LYS A 323 -20.49 20.00 9.92
CA LYS A 323 -20.85 21.34 10.39
C LYS A 323 -22.21 21.36 11.10
N PHE A 324 -23.20 20.63 10.57
CA PHE A 324 -24.52 20.54 11.19
C PHE A 324 -24.49 19.81 12.54
N SER A 325 -23.74 18.71 12.67
CA SER A 325 -23.64 18.01 13.95
C SER A 325 -22.96 18.84 15.03
N THR A 326 -21.95 19.65 14.66
CA THR A 326 -21.26 20.56 15.59
C THR A 326 -22.16 21.72 16.02
N TYR A 327 -23.04 22.20 15.13
CA TYR A 327 -23.95 23.30 15.41
C TYR A 327 -25.09 22.85 16.35
N VAL A 328 -25.70 21.69 16.10
CA VAL A 328 -26.75 21.11 16.94
C VAL A 328 -26.22 20.84 18.36
N ASN A 329 -25.02 20.30 18.51
CA ASN A 329 -24.41 20.06 19.83
C ASN A 329 -24.07 21.35 20.61
N ARG A 330 -23.91 22.50 19.97
CA ARG A 330 -23.73 23.78 20.66
C ARG A 330 -25.04 24.42 21.11
N GLN A 331 -26.16 24.13 20.47
CA GLN A 331 -27.46 24.68 20.87
C GLN A 331 -28.19 23.84 21.92
N SER A 332 -27.75 22.61 22.18
CA SER A 332 -28.34 21.72 23.19
C SER A 332 -27.65 21.79 24.56
N ARG A 333 -26.83 22.80 24.83
CA ARG A 333 -26.22 23.04 26.15
C ARG A 333 -26.72 24.36 26.76
#